data_0053b5600b206974b06eeb83cf08d738
#
_entry.id   0053b5600b206974b06eeb83cf08d738
#
_cell.length_a   1.000
_cell.length_b   1.000
_cell.length_c   1.000
_cell.angle_alpha   90.00
_cell.angle_beta   90.00
_cell.angle_gamma   90.00
#
_symmetry.space_group_name_H-M   'P 1'
#
loop_
_entity.id
_entity.type
_entity.pdbx_description
1 polymer ?
#
loop_
_entity_poly.entity_id
_entity_poly.type
_entity_poly.pdbx_seq_one_letter_code
_entity_poly.pdbx_strand_id
1 'polypeptide(L)'
;MTVDRRSVLRGLAAAALGGTVGCGRDPLARGRQSVSLWFSYGGKNREVLERMVARYNASQQAVYVQATFQGDYFEALAKLRTAIVAGAAPAMSHVVGEVVPYLHEAGVLEPLDGYPGAADLGLVRALAQEGTYTPTEPKPLVALPFNRSTPILYWNGSMLEKARLTVPDTWDALRDAAKALTNRSGDRVSTWGLECPISWWFWVALVGQAGGEVMRQDGYPLLGEEAGVEALQLWQRMVHEDRTMRPPPGRDYNAWQVTNQDFLAGRAAMIYTSTAFLRYLEDNATFPVRAAPLPGFRRRAVPTGGTFFVLMRGAPEGEKRAAWDFLRWMMLPDQTIEWATSTGYMPVATEAVTRLEQDGFYKKSPNDRVAMDQLQHAMPWPWAASLFRVQRECVDPRLEEAVLNRRDARELLAEARKQALEDT
;
A
#
# COMPACT_ATOMS: atom_id res chain seq x y z
N MET A 1 -24.00 -28.19 -47.59
CA MET A 1 -22.62 -27.77 -47.86
C MET A 1 -21.76 -28.19 -46.67
N THR A 2 -21.08 -29.31 -46.83
CA THR A 2 -20.17 -29.87 -45.81
C THR A 2 -18.79 -29.23 -45.96
N VAL A 3 -18.38 -28.47 -44.97
CA VAL A 3 -17.03 -27.87 -44.94
C VAL A 3 -16.04 -28.97 -44.58
N ASP A 4 -15.13 -29.24 -45.52
CA ASP A 4 -14.11 -30.27 -45.37
C ASP A 4 -13.08 -29.85 -44.27
N ARG A 5 -12.92 -30.71 -43.26
CA ARG A 5 -11.98 -30.54 -42.15
C ARG A 5 -10.52 -30.33 -42.57
N ARG A 6 -10.14 -30.83 -43.74
CA ARG A 6 -8.78 -30.65 -44.26
C ARG A 6 -8.49 -29.25 -44.78
N SER A 7 -9.54 -28.52 -45.23
CA SER A 7 -9.43 -27.12 -45.66
C SER A 7 -9.26 -26.16 -44.48
N VAL A 8 -9.86 -26.47 -43.33
CA VAL A 8 -9.72 -25.70 -42.08
C VAL A 8 -8.33 -25.86 -41.49
N LEU A 9 -7.76 -27.06 -41.52
CA LEU A 9 -6.41 -27.30 -41.01
C LEU A 9 -5.29 -26.69 -41.87
N ARG A 10 -5.49 -26.58 -43.20
CA ARG A 10 -4.55 -25.89 -44.08
C ARG A 10 -4.60 -24.36 -43.92
N GLY A 11 -5.77 -23.78 -43.59
CA GLY A 11 -5.91 -22.36 -43.26
C GLY A 11 -5.21 -21.96 -41.94
N LEU A 12 -5.24 -22.84 -40.96
CA LEU A 12 -4.56 -22.61 -39.66
C LEU A 12 -3.03 -22.76 -39.75
N ALA A 13 -2.50 -23.63 -40.63
CA ALA A 13 -1.07 -23.79 -40.80
C ALA A 13 -0.43 -22.61 -41.60
N ALA A 14 -1.19 -21.95 -42.46
CA ALA A 14 -0.71 -20.76 -43.20
C ALA A 14 -0.75 -19.47 -42.38
N ALA A 15 -1.62 -19.40 -41.34
CA ALA A 15 -1.67 -18.29 -40.41
C ALA A 15 -0.56 -18.31 -39.35
N ALA A 16 0.07 -19.48 -39.10
CA ALA A 16 1.16 -19.64 -38.11
C ALA A 16 2.55 -19.21 -38.64
N LEU A 17 2.69 -18.90 -39.91
CA LEU A 17 3.96 -18.50 -40.53
C LEU A 17 4.07 -17.01 -40.89
N GLY A 18 3.05 -16.23 -40.58
CA GLY A 18 2.97 -14.80 -40.97
C GLY A 18 2.99 -13.79 -39.80
N GLY A 19 3.28 -14.21 -38.58
CA GLY A 19 3.18 -13.35 -37.38
C GLY A 19 4.36 -13.41 -36.46
N THR A 20 5.61 -13.24 -36.97
CA THR A 20 6.64 -12.67 -36.10
C THR A 20 6.29 -11.18 -35.96
N VAL A 21 5.33 -10.84 -35.11
CA VAL A 21 5.31 -9.53 -34.48
C VAL A 21 6.63 -9.49 -33.70
N GLY A 22 7.66 -8.99 -34.33
CA GLY A 22 8.89 -8.61 -33.68
C GLY A 22 8.46 -7.63 -32.61
N CYS A 23 8.51 -8.04 -31.33
CA CYS A 23 8.61 -7.11 -30.22
C CYS A 23 9.82 -6.25 -30.57
N GLY A 24 9.58 -5.12 -31.23
CA GLY A 24 10.61 -4.15 -31.53
C GLY A 24 11.20 -3.77 -30.17
N ARG A 25 12.40 -4.27 -29.85
CA ARG A 25 13.12 -3.78 -28.67
C ARG A 25 13.19 -2.29 -28.79
N ASP A 26 12.78 -1.58 -27.74
CA ASP A 26 12.92 -0.13 -27.66
C ASP A 26 14.31 0.25 -28.20
N PRO A 27 14.41 1.17 -29.15
CA PRO A 27 15.70 1.62 -29.68
C PRO A 27 16.69 2.03 -28.57
N LEU A 28 16.18 2.53 -27.45
CA LEU A 28 16.98 2.89 -26.27
C LEU A 28 17.58 1.68 -25.56
N ALA A 29 17.05 0.48 -25.76
CA ALA A 29 17.58 -0.75 -25.15
C ALA A 29 18.79 -1.34 -25.90
N ARG A 30 19.10 -0.82 -27.11
CA ARG A 30 20.20 -1.38 -27.94
C ARG A 30 21.56 -1.18 -27.27
N GLY A 31 22.29 -2.29 -27.08
CA GLY A 31 23.61 -2.28 -26.49
C GLY A 31 23.68 -2.10 -24.99
N ARG A 32 22.51 -2.06 -24.30
CA ARG A 32 22.42 -1.94 -22.85
C ARG A 32 22.02 -3.25 -22.18
N GLN A 33 22.38 -3.41 -20.92
CA GLN A 33 21.84 -4.47 -20.07
C GLN A 33 20.37 -4.17 -19.77
N SER A 34 19.45 -4.92 -20.38
CA SER A 34 18.02 -4.79 -20.09
C SER A 34 17.67 -5.45 -18.76
N VAL A 35 16.81 -4.79 -17.97
CA VAL A 35 16.33 -5.23 -16.68
C VAL A 35 14.83 -5.02 -16.58
N SER A 36 14.09 -6.05 -16.19
CA SER A 36 12.63 -5.98 -16.02
C SER A 36 12.25 -5.53 -14.60
N LEU A 37 11.33 -4.58 -14.52
CA LEU A 37 10.67 -4.15 -13.28
C LEU A 37 9.17 -4.38 -13.41
N TRP A 38 8.59 -5.20 -12.54
CA TRP A 38 7.14 -5.30 -12.39
C TRP A 38 6.66 -4.40 -11.26
N PHE A 39 5.61 -3.62 -11.54
CA PHE A 39 5.05 -2.71 -10.54
C PHE A 39 3.52 -2.73 -10.55
N SER A 40 2.94 -2.33 -9.44
CA SER A 40 1.50 -2.25 -9.18
C SER A 40 1.16 -0.85 -8.71
N TYR A 41 0.06 -0.35 -9.05
CA TYR A 41 -0.63 0.92 -8.84
C TYR A 41 -0.77 1.73 -10.13
N GLY A 42 -1.94 2.37 -10.27
CA GLY A 42 -2.31 3.13 -11.46
C GLY A 42 -2.30 4.65 -11.22
N GLY A 43 -2.96 5.35 -12.14
CA GLY A 43 -3.19 6.79 -12.05
C GLY A 43 -1.90 7.61 -12.01
N LYS A 44 -1.95 8.73 -11.31
CA LYS A 44 -0.82 9.69 -11.20
C LYS A 44 0.48 9.05 -10.71
N ASN A 45 0.39 8.12 -9.76
CA ASN A 45 1.57 7.45 -9.20
C ASN A 45 2.30 6.60 -10.26
N ARG A 46 1.54 5.94 -11.14
CA ARG A 46 2.12 5.23 -12.29
C ARG A 46 2.88 6.19 -13.22
N GLU A 47 2.27 7.31 -13.58
CA GLU A 47 2.89 8.31 -14.46
C GLU A 47 4.20 8.87 -13.87
N VAL A 48 4.23 9.10 -12.55
CA VAL A 48 5.45 9.55 -11.86
C VAL A 48 6.55 8.49 -11.96
N LEU A 49 6.25 7.22 -11.67
CA LEU A 49 7.25 6.15 -11.77
C LEU A 49 7.77 5.98 -13.19
N GLU A 50 6.87 5.92 -14.19
CA GLU A 50 7.25 5.77 -15.60
C GLU A 50 8.14 6.93 -16.06
N ARG A 51 7.87 8.17 -15.62
CA ARG A 51 8.71 9.34 -15.90
C ARG A 51 10.10 9.21 -15.23
N MET A 52 10.17 8.75 -13.98
CA MET A 52 11.43 8.52 -13.28
C MET A 52 12.26 7.43 -13.97
N VAL A 53 11.64 6.33 -14.37
CA VAL A 53 12.31 5.27 -15.15
C VAL A 53 12.83 5.80 -16.49
N ALA A 54 12.03 6.57 -17.23
CA ALA A 54 12.46 7.19 -18.48
C ALA A 54 13.66 8.13 -18.27
N ARG A 55 13.66 8.92 -17.20
CA ARG A 55 14.79 9.80 -16.84
C ARG A 55 16.05 9.00 -16.50
N TYR A 56 15.93 7.91 -15.72
CA TYR A 56 17.07 7.03 -15.48
C TYR A 56 17.62 6.45 -16.78
N ASN A 57 16.75 5.91 -17.64
CA ASN A 57 17.15 5.37 -18.93
C ASN A 57 17.83 6.40 -19.85
N ALA A 58 17.45 7.68 -19.75
CA ALA A 58 18.05 8.76 -20.52
C ALA A 58 19.40 9.25 -19.93
N SER A 59 19.61 9.09 -18.62
CA SER A 59 20.77 9.66 -17.91
C SER A 59 22.07 8.86 -18.08
N GLN A 60 22.01 7.64 -18.58
CA GLN A 60 23.17 6.74 -18.72
C GLN A 60 22.95 5.76 -19.89
N GLN A 61 24.00 5.01 -20.31
CA GLN A 61 23.98 4.13 -21.47
C GLN A 61 24.25 2.65 -21.15
N ALA A 62 24.45 2.28 -19.88
CA ALA A 62 24.78 0.93 -19.46
C ALA A 62 23.55 0.04 -19.24
N VAL A 63 22.50 0.60 -18.63
CA VAL A 63 21.31 -0.12 -18.19
C VAL A 63 20.06 0.41 -18.89
N TYR A 64 19.15 -0.48 -19.24
CA TYR A 64 17.79 -0.12 -19.68
C TYR A 64 16.76 -0.81 -18.81
N VAL A 65 16.01 -0.05 -18.02
CA VAL A 65 14.93 -0.56 -17.16
C VAL A 65 13.62 -0.57 -17.96
N GLN A 66 13.03 -1.74 -18.08
CA GLN A 66 11.71 -1.94 -18.66
C GLN A 66 10.68 -2.12 -17.53
N ALA A 67 9.97 -1.06 -17.21
CA ALA A 67 8.91 -1.08 -16.21
C ALA A 67 7.59 -1.57 -16.83
N THR A 68 6.94 -2.55 -16.19
CA THR A 68 5.68 -3.15 -16.67
C THR A 68 4.65 -3.14 -15.57
N PHE A 69 3.54 -2.46 -15.81
CA PHE A 69 2.39 -2.42 -14.92
C PHE A 69 1.69 -3.79 -14.85
N GLN A 70 1.42 -4.30 -13.66
CA GLN A 70 0.87 -5.62 -13.43
C GLN A 70 -0.56 -5.64 -12.84
N GLY A 71 -1.19 -4.49 -12.67
CA GLY A 71 -2.49 -4.37 -12.01
C GLY A 71 -2.38 -3.87 -10.57
N ASP A 72 -3.33 -4.22 -9.73
CA ASP A 72 -3.25 -3.92 -8.30
C ASP A 72 -2.22 -4.81 -7.57
N TYR A 73 -2.05 -4.59 -6.26
CA TYR A 73 -1.06 -5.32 -5.45
C TYR A 73 -1.28 -6.84 -5.45
N PHE A 74 -2.54 -7.27 -5.45
CA PHE A 74 -2.89 -8.69 -5.34
C PHE A 74 -2.82 -9.39 -6.69
N GLU A 75 -3.26 -8.72 -7.76
CA GLU A 75 -3.08 -9.20 -9.13
C GLU A 75 -1.60 -9.33 -9.49
N ALA A 76 -0.80 -8.32 -9.15
CA ALA A 76 0.64 -8.33 -9.38
C ALA A 76 1.33 -9.46 -8.62
N LEU A 77 0.95 -9.70 -7.36
CA LEU A 77 1.49 -10.81 -6.56
C LEU A 77 1.12 -12.17 -7.14
N ALA A 78 -0.13 -12.36 -7.58
CA ALA A 78 -0.56 -13.62 -8.21
C ALA A 78 0.23 -13.92 -9.48
N LYS A 79 0.45 -12.91 -10.32
CA LYS A 79 1.29 -13.01 -11.53
C LYS A 79 2.75 -13.30 -11.17
N LEU A 80 3.30 -12.62 -10.14
CA LEU A 80 4.67 -12.84 -9.69
C LEU A 80 4.88 -14.27 -9.19
N ARG A 81 3.96 -14.80 -8.38
CA ARG A 81 4.03 -16.21 -7.91
C ARG A 81 4.02 -17.19 -9.07
N THR A 82 3.15 -16.99 -10.05
CA THR A 82 3.09 -17.82 -11.26
C THR A 82 4.40 -17.74 -12.05
N ALA A 83 4.96 -16.56 -12.23
CA ALA A 83 6.21 -16.34 -12.95
C ALA A 83 7.41 -16.95 -12.22
N ILE A 84 7.45 -16.91 -10.87
CA ILE A 84 8.49 -17.57 -10.06
C ILE A 84 8.47 -19.08 -10.31
N VAL A 85 7.30 -19.73 -10.23
CA VAL A 85 7.14 -21.17 -10.49
C VAL A 85 7.55 -21.52 -11.92
N ALA A 86 7.25 -20.67 -12.88
CA ALA A 86 7.60 -20.88 -14.29
C ALA A 86 9.08 -20.57 -14.64
N GLY A 87 9.89 -20.06 -13.67
CA GLY A 87 11.26 -19.60 -13.93
C GLY A 87 11.34 -18.36 -14.84
N ALA A 88 10.27 -17.55 -14.89
CA ALA A 88 10.12 -16.38 -15.74
C ALA A 88 9.84 -15.10 -14.94
N ALA A 89 10.26 -15.07 -13.67
CA ALA A 89 10.13 -13.90 -12.82
C ALA A 89 10.94 -12.71 -13.36
N PRO A 90 10.47 -11.45 -13.17
CA PRO A 90 11.26 -10.28 -13.52
C PRO A 90 12.50 -10.17 -12.64
N ALA A 91 13.49 -9.36 -13.03
CA ALA A 91 14.65 -9.11 -12.19
C ALA A 91 14.27 -8.35 -10.90
N MET A 92 13.33 -7.40 -11.03
CA MET A 92 12.82 -6.59 -9.92
C MET A 92 11.29 -6.59 -9.87
N SER A 93 10.72 -6.53 -8.68
CA SER A 93 9.28 -6.36 -8.51
C SER A 93 8.96 -5.44 -7.33
N HIS A 94 7.78 -4.82 -7.38
CA HIS A 94 7.16 -4.24 -6.19
C HIS A 94 6.34 -5.31 -5.48
N VAL A 95 6.49 -5.38 -4.15
CA VAL A 95 5.66 -6.23 -3.29
C VAL A 95 5.25 -5.44 -2.04
N VAL A 96 4.04 -5.69 -1.52
CA VAL A 96 3.62 -5.10 -0.25
C VAL A 96 4.47 -5.65 0.90
N GLY A 97 4.66 -4.85 1.95
CA GLY A 97 5.55 -5.19 3.07
C GLY A 97 5.21 -6.54 3.71
N GLU A 98 3.93 -6.84 3.87
CA GLU A 98 3.41 -8.06 4.47
C GLU A 98 3.77 -9.35 3.69
N VAL A 99 4.17 -9.22 2.43
CA VAL A 99 4.59 -10.34 1.56
C VAL A 99 6.09 -10.59 1.61
N VAL A 100 6.89 -9.62 2.05
CA VAL A 100 8.35 -9.75 2.08
C VAL A 100 8.82 -10.96 2.89
N PRO A 101 8.31 -11.23 4.12
CA PRO A 101 8.68 -12.42 4.87
C PRO A 101 8.41 -13.72 4.14
N TYR A 102 7.23 -13.84 3.52
CA TYR A 102 6.85 -15.04 2.74
C TYR A 102 7.82 -15.30 1.58
N LEU A 103 8.14 -14.27 0.79
CA LEU A 103 9.06 -14.43 -0.33
C LEU A 103 10.50 -14.71 0.13
N HIS A 104 10.90 -14.11 1.25
CA HIS A 104 12.23 -14.37 1.84
C HIS A 104 12.37 -15.83 2.30
N GLU A 105 11.40 -16.35 3.05
CA GLU A 105 11.40 -17.74 3.52
C GLU A 105 11.29 -18.75 2.37
N ALA A 106 10.59 -18.39 1.29
CA ALA A 106 10.60 -19.17 0.04
C ALA A 106 11.94 -19.15 -0.69
N GLY A 107 12.94 -18.40 -0.22
CA GLY A 107 14.28 -18.35 -0.80
C GLY A 107 14.37 -17.65 -2.16
N VAL A 108 13.35 -16.87 -2.56
CA VAL A 108 13.28 -16.24 -3.90
C VAL A 108 13.80 -14.81 -3.94
N LEU A 109 14.06 -14.19 -2.78
CA LEU A 109 14.62 -12.83 -2.70
C LEU A 109 16.15 -12.87 -2.63
N GLU A 110 16.78 -11.95 -3.34
CA GLU A 110 18.21 -11.70 -3.28
C GLU A 110 18.53 -10.82 -2.07
N PRO A 111 19.46 -11.22 -1.16
CA PRO A 111 19.97 -10.36 -0.11
C PRO A 111 20.72 -9.17 -0.72
N LEU A 112 20.49 -7.98 -0.17
CA LEU A 112 21.00 -6.73 -0.75
C LEU A 112 22.27 -6.21 -0.07
N ASP A 113 22.64 -6.74 1.10
CA ASP A 113 23.76 -6.24 1.91
C ASP A 113 25.11 -6.37 1.20
N GLY A 114 25.26 -7.35 0.31
CA GLY A 114 26.50 -7.57 -0.45
C GLY A 114 26.72 -6.60 -1.62
N TYR A 115 25.76 -5.76 -1.93
CA TYR A 115 25.85 -4.85 -3.07
C TYR A 115 26.55 -3.54 -2.70
N PRO A 116 27.30 -2.91 -3.64
CA PRO A 116 28.04 -1.69 -3.38
C PRO A 116 27.15 -0.54 -2.89
N GLY A 117 27.47 0.03 -1.73
CA GLY A 117 26.75 1.15 -1.13
C GLY A 117 25.43 0.78 -0.45
N ALA A 118 25.14 -0.50 -0.25
CA ALA A 118 23.93 -0.94 0.47
C ALA A 118 23.89 -0.43 1.92
N ALA A 119 25.04 -0.39 2.59
CA ALA A 119 25.15 0.12 3.96
C ALA A 119 24.93 1.64 4.08
N ASP A 120 25.09 2.39 2.98
CA ASP A 120 25.10 3.84 2.97
C ASP A 120 23.79 4.46 2.41
N LEU A 121 22.74 3.66 2.27
CA LEU A 121 21.47 4.13 1.69
C LEU A 121 20.75 5.17 2.54
N GLY A 122 21.10 5.30 3.83
CA GLY A 122 20.51 6.30 4.73
C GLY A 122 18.99 6.24 4.85
N LEU A 123 18.43 5.03 4.91
CA LEU A 123 16.97 4.82 4.91
C LEU A 123 16.32 5.29 6.22
N VAL A 124 15.10 5.82 6.12
CA VAL A 124 14.25 6.11 7.27
C VAL A 124 13.85 4.78 7.92
N ARG A 125 14.35 4.53 9.13
CA ARG A 125 14.23 3.23 9.82
C ARG A 125 12.80 2.74 9.92
N ALA A 126 11.85 3.59 10.33
CA ALA A 126 10.45 3.22 10.47
C ALA A 126 9.79 2.79 9.16
N LEU A 127 10.34 3.21 8.00
CA LEU A 127 9.81 2.86 6.68
C LEU A 127 10.53 1.67 6.05
N ALA A 128 11.71 1.30 6.57
CA ALA A 128 12.56 0.25 6.01
C ALA A 128 12.46 -1.09 6.76
N GLN A 129 11.83 -1.11 7.93
CA GLN A 129 11.90 -2.25 8.85
C GLN A 129 11.35 -3.56 8.26
N GLU A 130 10.30 -3.51 7.43
CA GLU A 130 9.76 -4.70 6.77
C GLU A 130 10.65 -5.24 5.65
N GLY A 131 11.64 -4.47 5.21
CA GLY A 131 12.68 -4.91 4.27
C GLY A 131 13.87 -5.59 4.93
N THR A 132 13.89 -5.70 6.26
CA THR A 132 15.00 -6.22 7.04
C THR A 132 14.61 -7.50 7.75
N TYR A 133 15.35 -8.60 7.54
CA TYR A 133 15.05 -9.90 8.12
C TYR A 133 15.25 -9.90 9.64
N THR A 134 14.15 -9.87 10.37
CA THR A 134 14.13 -9.62 11.81
C THR A 134 14.72 -10.73 12.69
N PRO A 135 14.51 -12.05 12.43
CA PRO A 135 15.07 -13.10 13.30
C PRO A 135 16.59 -13.18 13.29
N THR A 136 17.26 -12.60 12.29
CA THR A 136 18.71 -12.68 12.13
C THR A 136 19.38 -11.42 12.68
N GLU A 137 20.50 -11.59 13.39
CA GLU A 137 21.36 -10.47 13.80
C GLU A 137 22.80 -10.71 13.26
N PRO A 138 23.38 -9.79 12.46
CA PRO A 138 22.74 -8.56 11.98
C PRO A 138 21.58 -8.86 11.03
N LYS A 139 20.64 -7.93 10.96
CA LYS A 139 19.42 -8.05 10.13
C LYS A 139 19.73 -7.76 8.67
N PRO A 140 19.83 -8.76 7.78
CA PRO A 140 20.11 -8.52 6.38
C PRO A 140 18.97 -7.75 5.71
N LEU A 141 19.33 -6.83 4.82
CA LEU A 141 18.40 -6.12 3.99
C LEU A 141 17.98 -7.00 2.81
N VAL A 142 16.67 -7.26 2.66
CA VAL A 142 16.11 -8.13 1.61
C VAL A 142 15.13 -7.41 0.69
N ALA A 143 14.75 -6.17 1.04
CA ALA A 143 13.87 -5.33 0.24
C ALA A 143 14.13 -3.85 0.55
N LEU A 144 13.99 -2.98 -0.45
CA LEU A 144 14.13 -1.53 -0.29
C LEU A 144 12.78 -0.85 -0.20
N PRO A 145 12.53 0.01 0.81
CA PRO A 145 11.28 0.75 0.91
C PRO A 145 11.14 1.70 -0.29
N PHE A 146 9.94 1.83 -0.82
CA PHE A 146 9.69 2.75 -1.93
C PHE A 146 8.46 3.61 -1.70
N ASN A 147 7.27 3.16 -2.09
CA ASN A 147 6.03 3.91 -1.93
C ASN A 147 5.43 3.68 -0.53
N ARG A 148 6.09 4.25 0.48
CA ARG A 148 5.71 4.07 1.88
C ARG A 148 4.66 5.09 2.32
N SER A 149 3.64 4.61 2.99
CA SER A 149 2.48 5.38 3.43
C SER A 149 2.03 4.98 4.83
N THR A 150 1.12 5.77 5.39
CA THR A 150 0.36 5.41 6.60
C THR A 150 -1.12 5.69 6.36
N PRO A 151 -2.04 5.01 7.08
CA PRO A 151 -3.42 5.43 7.15
C PRO A 151 -3.48 6.83 7.79
N ILE A 152 -4.41 7.66 7.30
CA ILE A 152 -4.53 9.04 7.72
C ILE A 152 -6.00 9.47 7.69
N LEU A 153 -6.36 10.45 8.51
CA LEU A 153 -7.65 11.12 8.47
C LEU A 153 -7.56 12.36 7.57
N TYR A 154 -8.33 12.38 6.48
CA TYR A 154 -8.58 13.63 5.74
C TYR A 154 -9.98 14.14 6.05
N TRP A 155 -10.12 15.48 6.03
CA TRP A 155 -11.43 16.12 6.19
C TRP A 155 -11.60 17.33 5.26
N ASN A 156 -12.86 17.60 4.99
CA ASN A 156 -13.27 18.80 4.29
C ASN A 156 -13.19 20.00 5.24
N GLY A 157 -12.21 20.88 5.03
CA GLY A 157 -11.95 22.02 5.89
C GLY A 157 -13.17 22.96 6.01
N SER A 158 -13.88 23.19 4.91
CA SER A 158 -15.07 24.06 4.92
C SER A 158 -16.23 23.47 5.71
N MET A 159 -16.41 22.14 5.72
CA MET A 159 -17.49 21.49 6.49
C MET A 159 -17.22 21.57 7.99
N LEU A 160 -16.00 21.28 8.44
CA LEU A 160 -15.65 21.37 9.86
C LEU A 160 -15.71 22.82 10.37
N GLU A 161 -15.20 23.77 9.59
CA GLU A 161 -15.28 25.21 9.94
C GLU A 161 -16.73 25.69 10.09
N LYS A 162 -17.61 25.36 9.12
CA LYS A 162 -19.05 25.67 9.20
C LYS A 162 -19.71 25.04 10.42
N ALA A 163 -19.32 23.82 10.79
CA ALA A 163 -19.84 23.14 11.98
C ALA A 163 -19.16 23.61 13.28
N ARG A 164 -18.15 24.48 13.21
CA ARG A 164 -17.33 24.94 14.35
C ARG A 164 -16.68 23.80 15.13
N LEU A 165 -16.24 22.77 14.43
CA LEU A 165 -15.60 21.60 15.00
C LEU A 165 -14.08 21.72 14.91
N THR A 166 -13.41 21.22 15.95
CA THR A 166 -11.98 20.89 15.90
C THR A 166 -11.78 19.51 15.31
N VAL A 167 -10.60 19.26 14.75
CA VAL A 167 -10.25 17.91 14.25
C VAL A 167 -10.27 16.90 15.40
N PRO A 168 -10.93 15.73 15.24
CA PRO A 168 -10.99 14.74 16.29
C PRO A 168 -9.61 14.07 16.51
N ASP A 169 -9.23 13.91 17.77
CA ASP A 169 -7.97 13.28 18.17
C ASP A 169 -8.16 11.97 18.96
N THR A 170 -9.39 11.64 19.32
CA THR A 170 -9.80 10.40 20.00
C THR A 170 -10.95 9.72 19.26
N TRP A 171 -11.18 8.42 19.54
CA TRP A 171 -12.32 7.67 19.00
C TRP A 171 -13.66 8.31 19.35
N ASP A 172 -13.81 8.77 20.59
CA ASP A 172 -15.07 9.42 21.02
C ASP A 172 -15.26 10.76 20.29
N ALA A 173 -14.22 11.59 20.20
CA ALA A 173 -14.26 12.82 19.45
C ALA A 173 -14.54 12.58 17.94
N LEU A 174 -14.01 11.49 17.37
CA LEU A 174 -14.31 11.08 15.99
C LEU A 174 -15.80 10.76 15.81
N ARG A 175 -16.38 10.00 16.73
CA ARG A 175 -17.82 9.65 16.70
C ARG A 175 -18.68 10.89 16.82
N ASP A 176 -18.34 11.80 17.73
CA ASP A 176 -19.11 13.04 17.94
C ASP A 176 -19.00 13.98 16.73
N ALA A 177 -17.80 14.15 16.17
CA ALA A 177 -17.61 14.90 14.93
C ALA A 177 -18.38 14.26 13.76
N ALA A 178 -18.35 12.94 13.63
CA ALA A 178 -19.09 12.23 12.60
C ALA A 178 -20.62 12.41 12.74
N LYS A 179 -21.15 12.43 13.98
CA LYS A 179 -22.57 12.74 14.24
C LYS A 179 -22.92 14.15 13.81
N ALA A 180 -22.11 15.12 14.18
CA ALA A 180 -22.35 16.53 13.85
C ALA A 180 -22.26 16.84 12.34
N LEU A 181 -21.43 16.07 11.61
CA LEU A 181 -21.19 16.28 10.17
C LEU A 181 -22.12 15.44 9.29
N THR A 182 -22.80 14.41 9.83
CA THR A 182 -23.73 13.60 9.07
C THR A 182 -25.00 14.39 8.76
N ASN A 183 -25.23 14.64 7.47
CA ASN A 183 -26.43 15.33 7.02
C ASN A 183 -27.44 14.36 6.45
N ARG A 184 -28.63 14.30 7.05
CA ARG A 184 -29.71 13.37 6.64
C ARG A 184 -31.06 14.04 6.64
N SER A 185 -31.93 13.56 5.75
CA SER A 185 -33.35 13.90 5.71
C SER A 185 -34.15 12.60 5.69
N GLY A 186 -34.79 12.27 6.81
CA GLY A 186 -35.35 10.95 7.02
C GLY A 186 -34.27 9.85 6.94
N ASP A 187 -34.48 8.84 6.11
CA ASP A 187 -33.54 7.75 5.90
C ASP A 187 -32.46 8.06 4.86
N ARG A 188 -32.62 9.15 4.11
CA ARG A 188 -31.62 9.55 3.09
C ARG A 188 -30.48 10.33 3.72
N VAL A 189 -29.27 9.82 3.59
CA VAL A 189 -28.03 10.53 3.97
C VAL A 189 -27.46 11.20 2.73
N SER A 190 -27.26 12.51 2.78
CA SER A 190 -26.62 13.31 1.72
C SER A 190 -25.12 13.46 1.93
N THR A 191 -24.70 13.50 3.20
CA THR A 191 -23.27 13.55 3.58
C THR A 191 -23.05 12.66 4.79
N TRP A 192 -22.14 11.74 4.69
CA TRP A 192 -21.68 10.91 5.80
C TRP A 192 -20.62 11.64 6.61
N GLY A 193 -20.67 11.50 7.92
CA GLY A 193 -19.65 12.09 8.81
C GLY A 193 -18.29 11.46 8.60
N LEU A 194 -18.24 10.13 8.40
CA LEU A 194 -17.03 9.38 8.09
C LEU A 194 -17.31 8.37 6.97
N GLU A 195 -16.36 8.21 6.07
CA GLU A 195 -16.27 7.06 5.18
C GLU A 195 -14.91 6.37 5.36
N CYS A 196 -14.94 5.05 5.51
CA CYS A 196 -13.75 4.24 5.75
C CYS A 196 -13.91 2.87 5.08
N PRO A 197 -12.99 2.46 4.20
CA PRO A 197 -12.97 1.09 3.68
C PRO A 197 -12.81 0.08 4.82
N ILE A 198 -13.57 -1.01 4.77
CA ILE A 198 -13.36 -2.13 5.70
C ILE A 198 -12.15 -2.90 5.20
N SER A 199 -11.03 -2.74 5.88
CA SER A 199 -9.74 -3.28 5.46
C SER A 199 -8.89 -3.62 6.67
N TRP A 200 -8.12 -4.70 6.54
CA TRP A 200 -7.08 -5.10 7.47
C TRP A 200 -6.22 -3.91 7.96
N TRP A 201 -5.75 -3.07 7.06
CA TRP A 201 -4.81 -2.01 7.37
C TRP A 201 -5.35 -0.96 8.35
N PHE A 202 -6.62 -0.55 8.17
CA PHE A 202 -7.28 0.35 9.13
C PHE A 202 -7.61 -0.36 10.44
N TRP A 203 -8.06 -1.63 10.36
CA TRP A 203 -8.35 -2.40 11.57
C TRP A 203 -7.11 -2.60 12.42
N VAL A 204 -5.94 -2.91 11.82
CA VAL A 204 -4.65 -2.99 12.53
C VAL A 204 -4.29 -1.69 13.24
N ALA A 205 -4.54 -0.52 12.61
CA ALA A 205 -4.36 0.75 13.29
C ALA A 205 -5.24 0.86 14.55
N LEU A 206 -6.52 0.49 14.45
CA LEU A 206 -7.46 0.52 15.57
C LEU A 206 -7.06 -0.46 16.67
N VAL A 207 -6.63 -1.67 16.33
CA VAL A 207 -6.10 -2.67 17.29
C VAL A 207 -4.92 -2.08 18.06
N GLY A 208 -3.96 -1.49 17.35
CA GLY A 208 -2.82 -0.82 17.96
C GLY A 208 -3.23 0.32 18.89
N GLN A 209 -4.20 1.14 18.49
CA GLN A 209 -4.75 2.24 19.29
C GLN A 209 -5.46 1.73 20.56
N ALA A 210 -6.09 0.55 20.49
CA ALA A 210 -6.67 -0.15 21.64
C ALA A 210 -5.62 -0.84 22.54
N GLY A 211 -4.32 -0.74 22.18
CA GLY A 211 -3.20 -1.26 22.98
C GLY A 211 -2.82 -2.70 22.67
N GLY A 212 -3.38 -3.31 21.61
CA GLY A 212 -3.11 -4.69 21.19
C GLY A 212 -2.17 -4.79 20.00
N GLU A 213 -2.02 -6.04 19.56
CA GLU A 213 -1.29 -6.47 18.36
C GLU A 213 -2.14 -7.52 17.62
N VAL A 214 -1.89 -7.71 16.34
CA VAL A 214 -2.64 -8.71 15.53
C VAL A 214 -1.92 -10.05 15.47
N MET A 215 -0.61 -10.04 15.68
CA MET A 215 0.26 -11.21 15.61
C MET A 215 1.54 -10.94 16.39
N ARG A 216 2.09 -11.95 17.08
CA ARG A 216 3.41 -11.87 17.70
C ARG A 216 4.52 -11.96 16.66
N GLN A 217 5.74 -11.59 17.05
CA GLN A 217 6.92 -11.65 16.17
C GLN A 217 7.28 -13.10 15.73
N ASP A 218 6.84 -14.11 16.47
CA ASP A 218 6.98 -15.53 16.14
C ASP A 218 5.88 -16.06 15.20
N GLY A 219 5.00 -15.17 14.71
CA GLY A 219 3.90 -15.52 13.80
C GLY A 219 2.63 -16.03 14.48
N TYR A 220 2.59 -16.09 15.83
CA TYR A 220 1.39 -16.52 16.52
C TYR A 220 0.27 -15.48 16.44
N PRO A 221 -0.94 -15.82 15.92
CA PRO A 221 -2.02 -14.86 15.73
C PRO A 221 -2.70 -14.47 17.05
N LEU A 222 -2.86 -13.17 17.29
CA LEU A 222 -3.52 -12.57 18.46
C LEU A 222 -4.96 -12.10 18.13
N LEU A 223 -5.53 -12.64 17.06
CA LEU A 223 -6.91 -12.34 16.64
C LEU A 223 -7.91 -12.77 17.74
N GLY A 224 -8.93 -11.95 17.97
CA GLY A 224 -9.94 -12.23 19.00
C GLY A 224 -9.57 -11.79 20.42
N GLU A 225 -8.40 -11.20 20.63
CA GLU A 225 -8.10 -10.50 21.88
C GLU A 225 -8.92 -9.21 22.00
N GLU A 226 -9.04 -8.67 23.22
CA GLU A 226 -9.95 -7.56 23.52
C GLU A 226 -9.74 -6.34 22.60
N ALA A 227 -8.48 -5.98 22.33
CA ALA A 227 -8.16 -4.85 21.49
C ALA A 227 -8.69 -5.02 20.03
N GLY A 228 -8.64 -6.24 19.49
CA GLY A 228 -9.20 -6.55 18.17
C GLY A 228 -10.71 -6.46 18.14
N VAL A 229 -11.36 -6.93 19.23
CA VAL A 229 -12.82 -6.87 19.37
C VAL A 229 -13.29 -5.42 19.52
N GLU A 230 -12.67 -4.62 20.37
CA GLU A 230 -12.99 -3.20 20.55
C GLU A 230 -12.83 -2.39 19.27
N ALA A 231 -11.75 -2.67 18.51
CA ALA A 231 -11.50 -2.05 17.20
C ALA A 231 -12.65 -2.33 16.21
N LEU A 232 -13.11 -3.58 16.14
CA LEU A 232 -14.19 -3.97 15.24
C LEU A 232 -15.55 -3.44 15.72
N GLN A 233 -15.78 -3.42 17.02
CA GLN A 233 -16.97 -2.84 17.63
C GLN A 233 -17.07 -1.32 17.42
N LEU A 234 -15.96 -0.59 17.32
CA LEU A 234 -15.99 0.82 16.96
C LEU A 234 -16.68 1.01 15.60
N TRP A 235 -16.27 0.25 14.59
CA TRP A 235 -16.89 0.30 13.26
C TRP A 235 -18.37 -0.12 13.31
N GLN A 236 -18.69 -1.21 14.01
CA GLN A 236 -20.08 -1.64 14.15
C GLN A 236 -20.97 -0.56 14.76
N ARG A 237 -20.49 0.10 15.83
CA ARG A 237 -21.22 1.22 16.48
C ARG A 237 -21.42 2.38 15.51
N MET A 238 -20.37 2.82 14.82
CA MET A 238 -20.47 3.96 13.90
C MET A 238 -21.37 3.68 12.69
N VAL A 239 -21.38 2.44 12.19
CA VAL A 239 -22.22 2.03 11.04
C VAL A 239 -23.66 1.84 11.45
N HIS A 240 -23.93 1.12 12.56
CA HIS A 240 -25.26 0.61 12.86
C HIS A 240 -26.00 1.37 13.95
N GLU A 241 -25.31 1.84 14.98
CA GLU A 241 -25.92 2.56 16.10
C GLU A 241 -25.92 4.06 15.82
N ASP A 242 -24.74 4.65 15.65
CA ASP A 242 -24.61 6.08 15.35
C ASP A 242 -25.11 6.41 13.94
N ARG A 243 -24.97 5.48 13.01
CA ARG A 243 -25.34 5.61 11.59
C ARG A 243 -24.64 6.81 10.92
N THR A 244 -23.35 6.98 11.22
CA THR A 244 -22.52 8.13 10.82
C THR A 244 -21.35 7.73 9.94
N MET A 245 -21.00 6.46 9.92
CA MET A 245 -19.96 5.91 9.07
C MET A 245 -20.59 5.07 7.95
N ARG A 246 -20.09 5.27 6.74
CA ARG A 246 -20.40 4.44 5.58
C ARG A 246 -19.17 3.63 5.17
N PRO A 247 -19.25 2.29 5.16
CA PRO A 247 -18.32 1.48 4.39
C PRO A 247 -18.59 1.70 2.89
N PRO A 248 -17.58 2.05 2.07
CA PRO A 248 -17.79 2.19 0.63
C PRO A 248 -18.10 0.82 0.00
N PRO A 249 -18.80 0.77 -1.13
CA PRO A 249 -18.98 -0.46 -1.89
C PRO A 249 -17.67 -0.93 -2.51
N GLY A 250 -17.54 -2.25 -2.69
CA GLY A 250 -16.36 -2.86 -3.28
C GLY A 250 -15.31 -3.24 -2.24
N ARG A 251 -14.19 -3.75 -2.72
CA ARG A 251 -13.06 -4.22 -1.92
C ARG A 251 -11.75 -3.63 -2.44
N ASP A 252 -10.72 -3.75 -1.64
CA ASP A 252 -9.35 -3.39 -1.99
C ASP A 252 -9.26 -1.99 -2.63
N TYR A 253 -8.57 -1.84 -3.72
CA TYR A 253 -8.35 -0.56 -4.37
C TYR A 253 -9.65 0.13 -4.83
N ASN A 254 -10.68 -0.63 -5.22
CA ASN A 254 -11.97 -0.06 -5.64
C ASN A 254 -12.68 0.66 -4.49
N ALA A 255 -12.67 0.09 -3.28
CA ALA A 255 -13.24 0.73 -2.11
C ALA A 255 -12.52 2.06 -1.77
N TRP A 256 -11.20 2.09 -1.91
CA TRP A 256 -10.40 3.29 -1.70
C TRP A 256 -10.71 4.39 -2.74
N GLN A 257 -10.89 4.00 -4.01
CA GLN A 257 -11.29 4.94 -5.05
C GLN A 257 -12.66 5.55 -4.78
N VAL A 258 -13.64 4.73 -4.37
CA VAL A 258 -14.98 5.23 -4.02
C VAL A 258 -14.91 6.20 -2.85
N THR A 259 -14.18 5.87 -1.78
CA THR A 259 -13.97 6.76 -0.63
C THR A 259 -13.42 8.12 -1.04
N ASN A 260 -12.37 8.13 -1.86
CA ASN A 260 -11.76 9.37 -2.34
C ASN A 260 -12.73 10.18 -3.22
N GLN A 261 -13.49 9.52 -4.11
CA GLN A 261 -14.46 10.17 -4.98
C GLN A 261 -15.66 10.73 -4.19
N ASP A 262 -16.13 10.02 -3.17
CA ASP A 262 -17.21 10.48 -2.31
C ASP A 262 -16.80 11.70 -1.46
N PHE A 263 -15.56 11.70 -0.99
CA PHE A 263 -14.97 12.86 -0.32
C PHE A 263 -14.91 14.08 -1.24
N LEU A 264 -14.34 13.93 -2.44
CA LEU A 264 -14.25 15.00 -3.43
C LEU A 264 -15.62 15.54 -3.86
N ALA A 265 -16.64 14.69 -3.89
CA ALA A 265 -18.01 15.06 -4.20
C ALA A 265 -18.79 15.63 -2.99
N GLY A 266 -18.18 15.75 -1.80
CA GLY A 266 -18.84 16.23 -0.59
C GLY A 266 -19.84 15.24 0.02
N ARG A 267 -19.83 13.97 -0.41
CA ARG A 267 -20.67 12.90 0.17
C ARG A 267 -20.12 12.32 1.46
N ALA A 268 -18.84 12.55 1.74
CA ALA A 268 -18.18 12.25 3.02
C ALA A 268 -17.48 13.51 3.54
N ALA A 269 -17.69 13.86 4.80
CA ALA A 269 -17.05 15.03 5.44
C ALA A 269 -15.63 14.70 5.92
N MET A 270 -15.44 13.47 6.39
CA MET A 270 -14.15 12.91 6.81
C MET A 270 -13.96 11.54 6.14
N ILE A 271 -12.71 11.20 5.84
CA ILE A 271 -12.36 9.87 5.29
C ILE A 271 -11.10 9.31 5.95
N TYR A 272 -11.08 8.00 6.12
CA TYR A 272 -9.85 7.26 6.32
C TYR A 272 -9.35 6.78 4.96
N THR A 273 -8.13 7.15 4.61
CA THR A 273 -7.47 6.71 3.38
C THR A 273 -5.95 6.69 3.57
N SER A 274 -5.18 6.54 2.52
CA SER A 274 -3.72 6.54 2.55
C SER A 274 -3.16 7.94 2.30
N THR A 275 -2.01 8.25 2.92
CA THR A 275 -1.20 9.43 2.55
C THR A 275 -0.86 9.46 1.05
N ALA A 276 -0.78 8.31 0.39
CA ALA A 276 -0.53 8.17 -1.05
C ALA A 276 -1.54 8.89 -1.96
N PHE A 277 -2.71 9.25 -1.44
CA PHE A 277 -3.75 9.96 -2.21
C PHE A 277 -3.71 11.48 -2.00
N LEU A 278 -2.79 12.02 -1.20
CA LEU A 278 -2.78 13.44 -0.86
C LEU A 278 -2.81 14.34 -2.10
N ARG A 279 -1.91 14.14 -3.06
CA ARG A 279 -1.88 14.99 -4.26
C ARG A 279 -3.12 14.81 -5.13
N TYR A 280 -3.64 13.60 -5.23
CA TYR A 280 -4.89 13.35 -5.94
C TYR A 280 -6.05 14.12 -5.31
N LEU A 281 -6.15 14.13 -3.97
CA LEU A 281 -7.22 14.83 -3.27
C LEU A 281 -7.05 16.35 -3.38
N GLU A 282 -5.84 16.89 -3.19
CA GLU A 282 -5.58 18.33 -3.29
C GLU A 282 -5.79 18.87 -4.71
N ASP A 283 -5.37 18.12 -5.74
CA ASP A 283 -5.51 18.55 -7.14
C ASP A 283 -6.97 18.54 -7.63
N ASN A 284 -7.86 17.76 -6.99
CA ASN A 284 -9.24 17.57 -7.47
C ASN A 284 -10.31 18.12 -6.52
N ALA A 285 -9.95 18.54 -5.32
CA ALA A 285 -10.92 19.09 -4.38
C ALA A 285 -11.28 20.56 -4.73
N THR A 286 -12.56 20.91 -4.53
CA THR A 286 -13.05 22.28 -4.64
C THR A 286 -13.11 23.00 -3.28
N PHE A 287 -12.54 22.39 -2.25
CA PHE A 287 -12.50 22.84 -0.87
C PHE A 287 -11.12 22.59 -0.27
N PRO A 288 -10.75 23.24 0.85
CA PRO A 288 -9.49 22.95 1.52
C PRO A 288 -9.45 21.51 2.05
N VAL A 289 -8.58 20.68 1.48
CA VAL A 289 -8.25 19.35 2.02
C VAL A 289 -7.35 19.55 3.23
N ARG A 290 -7.68 18.93 4.35
CA ARG A 290 -6.91 18.96 5.58
C ARG A 290 -6.59 17.54 6.02
N ALA A 291 -5.43 17.34 6.61
CA ALA A 291 -4.99 16.05 7.13
C ALA A 291 -4.73 16.11 8.64
N ALA A 292 -5.00 15.00 9.32
CA ALA A 292 -4.62 14.77 10.71
C ALA A 292 -4.15 13.32 10.91
N PRO A 293 -3.36 13.06 11.96
CA PRO A 293 -3.13 11.70 12.42
C PRO A 293 -4.46 11.00 12.69
N LEU A 294 -4.46 9.66 12.58
CA LEU A 294 -5.63 8.90 13.02
C LEU A 294 -5.93 9.19 14.51
N PRO A 295 -7.20 9.40 14.88
CA PRO A 295 -7.60 9.55 16.28
C PRO A 295 -7.17 8.35 17.11
N GLY A 296 -6.60 8.61 18.28
CA GLY A 296 -6.16 7.56 19.20
C GLY A 296 -7.26 7.04 20.11
N PHE A 297 -6.95 6.00 20.89
CA PHE A 297 -7.81 5.52 21.98
C PHE A 297 -6.99 5.42 23.27
N ARG A 298 -6.46 4.24 23.63
CA ARG A 298 -5.53 4.11 24.77
C ARG A 298 -4.16 4.67 24.46
N ARG A 299 -3.79 4.64 23.19
CA ARG A 299 -2.55 5.23 22.67
C ARG A 299 -2.75 5.67 21.21
N ARG A 300 -1.79 6.39 20.66
CA ARG A 300 -1.68 6.57 19.21
C ARG A 300 -0.90 5.40 18.63
N ALA A 301 -1.36 4.87 17.52
CA ALA A 301 -0.70 3.79 16.82
C ALA A 301 -1.12 3.79 15.35
N VAL A 302 -0.20 3.44 14.47
CA VAL A 302 -0.43 3.40 13.02
C VAL A 302 0.47 2.35 12.37
N PRO A 303 -0.04 1.48 11.48
CA PRO A 303 0.82 0.65 10.66
C PRO A 303 1.43 1.48 9.53
N THR A 304 2.63 1.13 9.10
CA THR A 304 3.13 1.54 7.79
C THR A 304 2.49 0.69 6.69
N GLY A 305 2.51 1.16 5.46
CA GLY A 305 1.97 0.43 4.31
C GLY A 305 2.69 0.79 3.02
N GLY A 306 2.22 0.19 1.93
CA GLY A 306 2.81 0.36 0.62
C GLY A 306 3.80 -0.72 0.25
N THR A 307 4.64 -0.49 -0.76
CA THR A 307 5.49 -1.53 -1.32
C THR A 307 6.97 -1.29 -1.10
N PHE A 308 7.69 -2.38 -1.27
CA PHE A 308 9.14 -2.45 -1.37
C PHE A 308 9.55 -2.86 -2.77
N PHE A 309 10.71 -2.43 -3.19
CA PHE A 309 11.44 -3.08 -4.28
C PHE A 309 12.10 -4.35 -3.75
N VAL A 310 11.90 -5.44 -4.47
CA VAL A 310 12.62 -6.69 -4.25
C VAL A 310 13.42 -7.06 -5.50
N LEU A 311 14.59 -7.66 -5.29
CA LEU A 311 15.42 -8.23 -6.33
C LEU A 311 15.26 -9.75 -6.30
N MET A 312 14.96 -10.34 -7.46
CA MET A 312 14.71 -11.77 -7.52
C MET A 312 16.02 -12.55 -7.61
N ARG A 313 16.22 -13.52 -6.69
CA ARG A 313 17.43 -14.36 -6.62
C ARG A 313 17.71 -15.13 -7.91
N GLY A 314 16.64 -15.57 -8.60
CA GLY A 314 16.75 -16.31 -9.86
C GLY A 314 17.18 -15.49 -11.08
N ALA A 315 17.28 -14.17 -10.96
CA ALA A 315 17.71 -13.31 -12.07
C ALA A 315 19.22 -13.53 -12.37
N PRO A 316 19.65 -13.43 -13.65
CA PRO A 316 21.06 -13.50 -14.01
C PRO A 316 21.91 -12.44 -13.30
N GLU A 317 23.15 -12.77 -12.95
CA GLU A 317 24.05 -11.88 -12.20
C GLU A 317 24.24 -10.49 -12.86
N GLY A 318 24.28 -10.44 -14.20
CA GLY A 318 24.35 -9.18 -14.93
C GLY A 318 23.10 -8.31 -14.73
N GLU A 319 21.92 -8.94 -14.73
CA GLU A 319 20.66 -8.27 -14.48
C GLU A 319 20.54 -7.82 -13.01
N LYS A 320 20.97 -8.64 -12.07
CA LYS A 320 20.96 -8.27 -10.64
C LYS A 320 21.82 -7.04 -10.36
N ARG A 321 23.03 -6.97 -10.92
CA ARG A 321 23.90 -5.78 -10.79
C ARG A 321 23.27 -4.54 -11.42
N ALA A 322 22.74 -4.67 -12.62
CA ALA A 322 22.07 -3.58 -13.32
C ALA A 322 20.78 -3.12 -12.61
N ALA A 323 20.03 -4.07 -12.04
CA ALA A 323 18.88 -3.79 -11.20
C ALA A 323 19.28 -3.00 -9.94
N TRP A 324 20.37 -3.41 -9.28
CA TRP A 324 20.88 -2.71 -8.11
C TRP A 324 21.27 -1.28 -8.41
N ASP A 325 21.93 -1.01 -9.55
CA ASP A 325 22.26 0.36 -9.95
C ASP A 325 21.03 1.26 -10.06
N PHE A 326 19.95 0.75 -10.64
CA PHE A 326 18.67 1.46 -10.69
C PHE A 326 18.05 1.64 -9.31
N LEU A 327 17.99 0.56 -8.50
CA LEU A 327 17.40 0.62 -7.17
C LEU A 327 18.15 1.61 -6.26
N ARG A 328 19.49 1.59 -6.31
CA ARG A 328 20.30 2.57 -5.58
C ARG A 328 20.03 4.00 -6.04
N TRP A 329 19.88 4.22 -7.35
CA TRP A 329 19.53 5.53 -7.89
C TRP A 329 18.16 5.99 -7.38
N MET A 330 17.18 5.10 -7.32
CA MET A 330 15.84 5.40 -6.77
C MET A 330 15.86 5.80 -5.28
N MET A 331 16.86 5.33 -4.52
CA MET A 331 17.02 5.68 -3.10
C MET A 331 17.75 7.02 -2.88
N LEU A 332 18.32 7.65 -3.92
CA LEU A 332 18.97 8.95 -3.76
C LEU A 332 17.96 10.02 -3.30
N PRO A 333 18.41 11.02 -2.52
CA PRO A 333 17.52 12.05 -1.97
C PRO A 333 16.64 12.74 -3.00
N ASP A 334 17.20 13.12 -4.16
CA ASP A 334 16.45 13.83 -5.21
C ASP A 334 15.28 12.99 -5.76
N GLN A 335 15.49 11.68 -5.92
CA GLN A 335 14.46 10.75 -6.42
C GLN A 335 13.39 10.54 -5.38
N THR A 336 13.76 10.36 -4.11
CA THR A 336 12.79 10.19 -3.02
C THR A 336 12.01 11.48 -2.73
N ILE A 337 12.63 12.66 -2.88
CA ILE A 337 11.95 13.97 -2.83
C ILE A 337 10.93 14.09 -3.97
N GLU A 338 11.35 13.82 -5.22
CA GLU A 338 10.45 13.90 -6.36
C GLU A 338 9.24 12.95 -6.17
N TRP A 339 9.50 11.70 -5.77
CA TRP A 339 8.44 10.73 -5.51
C TRP A 339 7.47 11.24 -4.45
N ALA A 340 7.97 11.64 -3.28
CA ALA A 340 7.15 12.11 -2.16
C ALA A 340 6.32 13.35 -2.53
N THR A 341 6.94 14.37 -3.11
CA THR A 341 6.27 15.64 -3.42
C THR A 341 5.29 15.55 -4.59
N SER A 342 5.47 14.56 -5.49
CA SER A 342 4.59 14.33 -6.63
C SER A 342 3.40 13.43 -6.32
N THR A 343 3.42 12.69 -5.21
CA THR A 343 2.41 11.66 -4.90
C THR A 343 1.71 11.88 -3.55
N GLY A 344 2.42 12.04 -2.47
CA GLY A 344 1.97 12.04 -1.08
C GLY A 344 2.50 10.84 -0.29
N TYR A 345 3.26 9.95 -0.94
CA TYR A 345 4.08 8.98 -0.21
C TYR A 345 5.18 9.67 0.58
N MET A 346 5.67 9.01 1.61
CA MET A 346 6.74 9.57 2.45
C MET A 346 8.11 9.38 1.80
N PRO A 347 9.04 10.35 1.95
CA PRO A 347 10.41 10.18 1.50
C PRO A 347 11.10 9.10 2.33
N VAL A 348 11.72 8.13 1.68
CA VAL A 348 12.33 6.96 2.35
C VAL A 348 13.80 7.15 2.70
N ALA A 349 14.46 8.23 2.22
CA ALA A 349 15.82 8.59 2.56
C ALA A 349 15.84 9.68 3.64
N THR A 350 16.63 9.49 4.70
CA THR A 350 16.76 10.45 5.81
C THR A 350 17.25 11.84 5.33
N GLU A 351 18.18 11.87 4.37
CA GLU A 351 18.66 13.12 3.79
C GLU A 351 17.55 13.86 3.03
N ALA A 352 16.65 13.15 2.35
CA ALA A 352 15.50 13.75 1.68
C ALA A 352 14.57 14.44 2.67
N VAL A 353 14.28 13.80 3.82
CA VAL A 353 13.50 14.41 4.90
C VAL A 353 14.16 15.70 5.39
N THR A 354 15.46 15.64 5.67
CA THR A 354 16.23 16.80 6.15
C THR A 354 16.20 17.96 5.15
N ARG A 355 16.39 17.69 3.86
CA ARG A 355 16.32 18.72 2.81
C ARG A 355 14.93 19.35 2.70
N LEU A 356 13.87 18.55 2.71
CA LEU A 356 12.49 19.03 2.69
C LEU A 356 12.16 19.93 3.90
N GLU A 357 12.74 19.64 5.07
CA GLU A 357 12.62 20.48 6.26
C GLU A 357 13.35 21.81 6.09
N GLN A 358 14.61 21.77 5.64
CA GLN A 358 15.46 22.94 5.43
C GLN A 358 14.89 23.89 4.37
N ASP A 359 14.32 23.34 3.28
CA ASP A 359 13.69 24.10 2.20
C ASP A 359 12.30 24.66 2.59
N GLY A 360 11.83 24.35 3.79
CA GLY A 360 10.54 24.80 4.32
C GLY A 360 9.36 24.20 3.60
N PHE A 361 9.51 23.03 2.95
CA PHE A 361 8.44 22.32 2.24
C PHE A 361 7.27 22.05 3.16
N TYR A 362 7.50 21.46 4.32
CA TYR A 362 6.43 21.11 5.27
C TYR A 362 5.71 22.31 5.88
N LYS A 363 6.30 23.51 5.86
CA LYS A 363 5.61 24.75 6.24
C LYS A 363 4.61 25.18 5.18
N LYS A 364 4.94 24.96 3.89
CA LYS A 364 4.08 25.28 2.74
C LYS A 364 3.04 24.19 2.48
N SER A 365 3.34 22.96 2.86
CA SER A 365 2.53 21.75 2.63
C SER A 365 2.29 21.03 3.97
N PRO A 366 1.47 21.57 4.87
CA PRO A 366 1.29 21.02 6.22
C PRO A 366 0.65 19.64 6.25
N ASN A 367 -0.12 19.27 5.21
CA ASN A 367 -0.70 17.93 5.11
C ASN A 367 0.38 16.84 4.96
N ASP A 368 1.49 17.11 4.25
CA ASP A 368 2.63 16.18 4.14
C ASP A 368 3.34 16.01 5.49
N ARG A 369 3.40 17.07 6.29
CA ARG A 369 4.02 17.01 7.61
C ARG A 369 3.31 16.04 8.54
N VAL A 370 1.98 15.97 8.46
CA VAL A 370 1.17 15.06 9.29
C VAL A 370 1.60 13.60 9.14
N ALA A 371 1.85 13.16 7.90
CA ALA A 371 2.31 11.80 7.62
C ALA A 371 3.65 11.47 8.30
N MET A 372 4.59 12.41 8.25
CA MET A 372 5.91 12.27 8.88
C MET A 372 5.80 12.29 10.41
N ASP A 373 4.99 13.19 10.97
CA ASP A 373 4.84 13.33 12.41
C ASP A 373 4.22 12.09 13.06
N GLN A 374 3.30 11.40 12.37
CA GLN A 374 2.70 10.19 12.95
C GLN A 374 3.61 8.96 12.89
N LEU A 375 4.74 8.98 12.16
CA LEU A 375 5.70 7.87 12.13
C LEU A 375 6.28 7.53 13.51
N GLN A 376 6.33 8.50 14.44
CA GLN A 376 6.71 8.21 15.83
C GLN A 376 5.78 7.21 16.52
N HIS A 377 4.59 6.99 15.97
CA HIS A 377 3.59 6.04 16.45
C HIS A 377 3.48 4.80 15.55
N ALA A 378 4.43 4.63 14.61
CA ALA A 378 4.43 3.49 13.72
C ALA A 378 4.66 2.18 14.49
N MET A 379 3.80 1.21 14.23
CA MET A 379 3.93 -0.13 14.80
C MET A 379 4.82 -0.99 13.91
N PRO A 380 5.72 -1.80 14.50
CA PRO A 380 6.45 -2.79 13.74
C PRO A 380 5.50 -3.88 13.22
N TRP A 381 5.65 -4.26 11.96
CA TRP A 381 5.01 -5.46 11.45
C TRP A 381 5.72 -6.72 11.97
N PRO A 382 4.98 -7.79 12.28
CA PRO A 382 5.59 -9.08 12.59
C PRO A 382 6.31 -9.64 11.37
N TRP A 383 7.47 -10.26 11.58
CA TRP A 383 8.16 -11.00 10.53
C TRP A 383 7.63 -12.43 10.49
N ALA A 384 6.58 -12.66 9.72
CA ALA A 384 5.93 -13.95 9.61
C ALA A 384 5.47 -14.24 8.17
N ALA A 385 5.87 -15.35 7.59
CA ALA A 385 5.45 -15.75 6.24
C ALA A 385 3.95 -15.96 6.13
N SER A 386 3.29 -16.33 7.23
CA SER A 386 1.83 -16.51 7.30
C SER A 386 1.04 -15.18 7.32
N LEU A 387 1.68 -14.04 7.56
CA LEU A 387 0.99 -12.76 7.78
C LEU A 387 0.00 -12.41 6.66
N PHE A 388 0.47 -12.48 5.42
CA PHE A 388 -0.36 -12.18 4.25
C PHE A 388 -1.54 -13.16 4.09
N ARG A 389 -1.33 -14.45 4.32
CA ARG A 389 -2.39 -15.45 4.30
C ARG A 389 -3.42 -15.20 5.40
N VAL A 390 -2.95 -14.97 6.63
CA VAL A 390 -3.82 -14.64 7.77
C VAL A 390 -4.67 -13.42 7.48
N GLN A 391 -4.08 -12.37 6.92
CA GLN A 391 -4.82 -11.19 6.48
C GLN A 391 -5.94 -11.57 5.50
N ARG A 392 -5.58 -12.18 4.37
CA ARG A 392 -6.50 -12.35 3.21
C ARG A 392 -7.55 -13.43 3.40
N GLU A 393 -7.17 -14.53 4.04
CA GLU A 393 -8.04 -15.71 4.14
C GLU A 393 -8.78 -15.76 5.49
N CYS A 394 -8.14 -15.30 6.57
CA CYS A 394 -8.73 -15.40 7.90
C CYS A 394 -9.42 -14.10 8.35
N VAL A 395 -8.83 -12.92 8.12
CA VAL A 395 -9.30 -11.66 8.72
C VAL A 395 -10.20 -10.86 7.80
N ASP A 396 -9.76 -10.51 6.58
CA ASP A 396 -10.53 -9.63 5.69
C ASP A 396 -12.01 -10.06 5.53
N PRO A 397 -12.33 -11.35 5.29
CA PRO A 397 -13.73 -11.78 5.17
C PRO A 397 -14.54 -11.58 6.47
N ARG A 398 -13.91 -11.77 7.64
CA ARG A 398 -14.58 -11.62 8.94
C ARG A 398 -14.82 -10.17 9.32
N LEU A 399 -13.90 -9.26 8.96
CA LEU A 399 -14.11 -7.83 9.14
C LEU A 399 -15.35 -7.35 8.37
N GLU A 400 -15.45 -7.75 7.10
CA GLU A 400 -16.62 -7.42 6.28
C GLU A 400 -17.91 -8.03 6.85
N GLU A 401 -17.89 -9.29 7.23
CA GLU A 401 -19.05 -9.97 7.78
C GLU A 401 -19.52 -9.34 9.09
N ALA A 402 -18.60 -8.99 9.99
CA ALA A 402 -18.93 -8.30 11.22
C ALA A 402 -19.57 -6.94 10.98
N VAL A 403 -18.98 -6.14 10.10
CA VAL A 403 -19.43 -4.76 9.86
C VAL A 403 -20.70 -4.74 9.01
N LEU A 404 -20.77 -5.49 7.91
CA LEU A 404 -21.88 -5.41 6.97
C LEU A 404 -23.10 -6.24 7.45
N ASN A 405 -22.87 -7.40 8.06
CA ASN A 405 -23.90 -8.34 8.47
C ASN A 405 -24.22 -8.32 9.99
N ARG A 406 -23.59 -7.43 10.74
CA ARG A 406 -23.79 -7.29 12.21
C ARG A 406 -23.49 -8.56 13.01
N ARG A 407 -22.58 -9.41 12.52
CA ARG A 407 -22.14 -10.59 13.27
C ARG A 407 -21.31 -10.19 14.47
N ASP A 408 -21.34 -11.00 15.51
CA ASP A 408 -20.56 -10.73 16.73
C ASP A 408 -19.06 -10.69 16.46
N ALA A 409 -18.42 -9.58 16.84
CA ALA A 409 -17.01 -9.31 16.56
C ALA A 409 -16.09 -10.34 17.24
N ARG A 410 -16.41 -10.76 18.47
CA ARG A 410 -15.60 -11.70 19.25
C ARG A 410 -15.67 -13.10 18.64
N GLU A 411 -16.87 -13.54 18.26
CA GLU A 411 -17.07 -14.83 17.61
C GLU A 411 -16.29 -14.91 16.30
N LEU A 412 -16.45 -13.92 15.41
CA LEU A 412 -15.77 -13.91 14.11
C LEU A 412 -14.26 -13.84 14.20
N LEU A 413 -13.72 -13.06 15.15
CA LEU A 413 -12.28 -13.00 15.35
C LEU A 413 -11.71 -14.27 16.00
N ALA A 414 -12.50 -14.96 16.82
CA ALA A 414 -12.14 -16.28 17.33
C ALA A 414 -12.12 -17.35 16.22
N GLU A 415 -13.10 -17.31 15.29
CA GLU A 415 -13.09 -18.14 14.08
C GLU A 415 -11.86 -17.86 13.20
N ALA A 416 -11.54 -16.57 12.98
CA ALA A 416 -10.35 -16.16 12.23
C ALA A 416 -9.08 -16.71 12.86
N ARG A 417 -8.94 -16.62 14.20
CA ARG A 417 -7.79 -17.15 14.94
C ARG A 417 -7.70 -18.66 14.81
N LYS A 418 -8.82 -19.37 14.95
CA LYS A 418 -8.86 -20.82 14.80
C LYS A 418 -8.37 -21.23 13.42
N GLN A 419 -8.89 -20.64 12.36
CA GLN A 419 -8.44 -20.90 10.98
C GLN A 419 -6.95 -20.58 10.78
N ALA A 420 -6.48 -19.46 11.33
CA ALA A 420 -5.08 -19.08 11.22
C ALA A 420 -4.12 -20.10 11.87
N LEU A 421 -4.56 -20.79 12.93
CA LEU A 421 -3.80 -21.82 13.65
C LEU A 421 -3.91 -23.21 13.03
N GLU A 422 -4.99 -23.54 12.30
CA GLU A 422 -5.18 -24.85 11.68
C GLU A 422 -4.29 -25.05 10.44
N ASP A 423 -3.88 -23.98 9.81
CA ASP A 423 -3.11 -23.98 8.56
C ASP A 423 -1.60 -23.70 8.77
N THR A 424 -1.15 -23.65 10.03
CA THR A 424 0.28 -23.56 10.40
C THR A 424 0.83 -24.95 10.69
#